data_c7293c997f4ce5cfc9145af3b828e4ee
#
_entry.id   c7293c997f4ce5cfc9145af3b828e4ee
#
_cell.length_a   1.000
_cell.length_b   1.000
_cell.length_c   1.000
_cell.angle_alpha   90.00
_cell.angle_beta   90.00
_cell.angle_gamma   90.00
#
_symmetry.space_group_name_H-M   'P 1'
#
loop_
_entity.id
_entity.type
_entity.pdbx_description
1 polymer ?
#
loop_
_entity_poly.entity_id
_entity_poly.type
_entity_poly.pdbx_seq_one_letter_code
_entity_poly.pdbx_strand_id
1 'polypeptide(L)'
;MPTTFQEIPRERPVTPLLDRADTPDGLRRLAEADLETLADELRQELLYTVGQTGGHFGAGLGVIELTIALHYVFDTPDDRLVWDVGHQAYPHKILTGRRNRMLSLRQKDGVAAFPRRSESVYDTFGVGHSSTSISAALGMAIAARLQNSARKSIAVIGDGALTAGMAFEALNHAQEVNADMLVILNDNDMSISRNVGGLSNYLAKILSSRTYSSMREGSKKVLSRLPGAWEIARRTEEYAKGMLVPGTLFEELGWNYIGPIDGHDLPTMIATLRNMRDLKGPQFLHVVTKKGKGFAPAEIDPIGYHAITKLEPVDKPVAPKQASGPKYSAVFGQWLCDMAAADDRLVGITPAMKEGSDLVAFSERYPERYFDVAIAEQHAVTLAAGMACEGSKPVVAIYSTFLQRAYDQLIHDVAVQNLDVLFAIDRAGLVGEDGPTHAGSYDLSYLRCIPGMLVMTPSDESELRRMLSTGHLYNGPAAVRYPRGTGPGAAVDEGLEPLEVGKGVVRRQGEKVALLVFGVQLAEALQVAEQINATVVDMRFVKPLDEALVLEMAGSHELLVTLEENAIMGGAGAAVGECLAKEAVVKPLLHLGLPDLYVEHAKPAQMLAECGLDAAGIEASVKARMVKLGL
;
A
#
# COMPACT_ATOMS: atom_id res chain seq x y z
N MET A 1 5.79 -18.37 30.26
CA MET A 1 4.88 -18.23 29.12
C MET A 1 4.85 -16.76 28.76
N PRO A 2 4.91 -16.36 27.50
CA PRO A 2 4.81 -14.95 27.12
C PRO A 2 3.49 -14.35 27.65
N THR A 3 3.57 -13.09 28.07
CA THR A 3 2.42 -12.38 28.64
C THR A 3 1.39 -12.07 27.55
N THR A 4 0.12 -12.36 27.80
CA THR A 4 -0.97 -11.97 26.88
C THR A 4 -1.74 -10.80 27.46
N PHE A 5 -1.69 -9.67 26.77
CA PHE A 5 -2.35 -8.43 27.17
C PHE A 5 -3.81 -8.42 26.71
N GLN A 6 -4.70 -7.83 27.51
CA GLN A 6 -6.14 -7.71 27.23
C GLN A 6 -6.52 -6.30 26.78
N GLU A 7 -5.75 -5.30 27.20
CA GLU A 7 -6.02 -3.88 26.95
C GLU A 7 -4.78 -3.17 26.44
N ILE A 8 -4.98 -2.10 25.70
CA ILE A 8 -3.90 -1.22 25.23
C ILE A 8 -3.55 -0.27 26.39
N PRO A 9 -2.26 -0.20 26.80
CA PRO A 9 -1.84 0.69 27.89
C PRO A 9 -2.12 2.17 27.54
N ARG A 10 -2.66 2.91 28.50
CA ARG A 10 -2.88 4.37 28.35
C ARG A 10 -1.70 5.19 28.86
N GLU A 11 -0.92 4.64 29.75
CA GLU A 11 0.33 5.21 30.26
C GLU A 11 1.53 4.45 29.70
N ARG A 12 2.66 5.14 29.54
CA ARG A 12 3.86 4.52 29.02
C ARG A 12 4.35 3.43 29.98
N PRO A 13 4.58 2.20 29.51
CA PRO A 13 5.03 1.11 30.36
C PRO A 13 6.45 1.34 30.88
N VAL A 14 6.76 0.71 32.04
CA VAL A 14 8.12 0.66 32.57
C VAL A 14 8.84 -0.53 31.92
N THR A 15 9.93 -0.26 31.21
CA THR A 15 10.59 -1.21 30.31
C THR A 15 12.12 -1.15 30.48
N PRO A 16 12.67 -1.61 31.63
CA PRO A 16 14.07 -1.44 31.98
C PRO A 16 15.07 -2.15 31.05
N LEU A 17 14.69 -3.27 30.42
CA LEU A 17 15.53 -3.94 29.43
C LEU A 17 15.52 -3.17 28.10
N LEU A 18 14.35 -2.72 27.66
CA LEU A 18 14.22 -1.92 26.45
C LEU A 18 14.93 -0.57 26.57
N ASP A 19 15.04 0.01 27.77
CA ASP A 19 15.84 1.22 28.03
C ASP A 19 17.35 1.00 27.75
N ARG A 20 17.81 -0.26 27.84
CA ARG A 20 19.20 -0.66 27.54
C ARG A 20 19.37 -1.17 26.12
N ALA A 21 18.29 -1.48 25.42
CA ALA A 21 18.23 -2.10 24.10
C ALA A 21 17.52 -1.21 23.06
N ASP A 22 17.58 0.11 23.21
CA ASP A 22 16.99 1.06 22.25
C ASP A 22 17.76 1.13 20.92
N THR A 23 18.92 0.49 20.85
CA THR A 23 19.73 0.30 19.63
C THR A 23 20.19 -1.15 19.50
N PRO A 24 20.49 -1.64 18.27
CA PRO A 24 21.01 -2.99 18.08
C PRO A 24 22.30 -3.29 18.87
N ASP A 25 23.16 -2.31 19.06
CA ASP A 25 24.37 -2.45 19.90
C ASP A 25 24.04 -2.66 21.38
N GLY A 26 23.05 -1.95 21.88
CA GLY A 26 22.52 -2.15 23.23
C GLY A 26 21.88 -3.54 23.38
N LEU A 27 21.07 -3.94 22.39
CA LEU A 27 20.41 -5.25 22.35
C LEU A 27 21.43 -6.40 22.39
N ARG A 28 22.50 -6.36 21.57
CA ARG A 28 23.53 -7.40 21.52
C ARG A 28 24.33 -7.56 22.84
N ARG A 29 24.26 -6.59 23.73
CA ARG A 29 24.89 -6.66 25.08
C ARG A 29 24.03 -7.34 26.13
N LEU A 30 22.76 -7.60 25.84
CA LEU A 30 21.89 -8.32 26.76
C LEU A 30 22.21 -9.81 26.76
N ALA A 31 21.97 -10.46 27.92
CA ALA A 31 22.04 -11.92 27.99
C ALA A 31 20.87 -12.56 27.24
N GLU A 32 21.07 -13.69 26.60
CA GLU A 32 19.98 -14.38 25.89
C GLU A 32 18.78 -14.71 26.81
N ALA A 33 19.04 -14.98 28.09
CA ALA A 33 17.99 -15.24 29.07
C ALA A 33 17.06 -14.03 29.31
N ASP A 34 17.48 -12.81 28.98
CA ASP A 34 16.70 -11.59 29.16
C ASP A 34 15.81 -11.27 27.95
N LEU A 35 16.04 -11.93 26.80
CA LEU A 35 15.41 -11.54 25.54
C LEU A 35 13.91 -11.87 25.48
N GLU A 36 13.42 -12.90 26.16
CA GLU A 36 11.98 -13.17 26.29
C GLU A 36 11.27 -12.05 27.08
N THR A 37 11.91 -11.57 28.17
CA THR A 37 11.39 -10.42 28.93
C THR A 37 11.42 -9.14 28.08
N LEU A 38 12.49 -8.93 27.32
CA LEU A 38 12.59 -7.81 26.36
C LEU A 38 11.46 -7.86 25.32
N ALA A 39 11.10 -9.05 24.83
CA ALA A 39 9.99 -9.20 23.88
C ALA A 39 8.65 -8.76 24.48
N ASP A 40 8.40 -9.06 25.76
CA ASP A 40 7.21 -8.58 26.46
C ASP A 40 7.23 -7.05 26.69
N GLU A 41 8.39 -6.49 27.04
CA GLU A 41 8.56 -5.02 27.17
C GLU A 41 8.36 -4.30 25.83
N LEU A 42 8.94 -4.82 24.75
CA LEU A 42 8.79 -4.27 23.41
C LEU A 42 7.33 -4.35 22.94
N ARG A 43 6.63 -5.41 23.29
CA ARG A 43 5.19 -5.56 23.00
C ARG A 43 4.36 -4.52 23.74
N GLN A 44 4.63 -4.27 25.00
CA GLN A 44 3.95 -3.22 25.78
C GLN A 44 4.20 -1.82 25.20
N GLU A 45 5.45 -1.49 24.85
CA GLU A 45 5.80 -0.21 24.23
C GLU A 45 5.10 -0.03 22.87
N LEU A 46 5.02 -1.11 22.07
CA LEU A 46 4.31 -1.08 20.78
C LEU A 46 2.80 -0.88 20.97
N LEU A 47 2.18 -1.62 21.92
CA LEU A 47 0.77 -1.45 22.26
C LEU A 47 0.46 -0.03 22.67
N TYR A 48 1.26 0.53 23.58
CA TYR A 48 1.13 1.92 24.03
C TYR A 48 1.26 2.90 22.87
N THR A 49 2.34 2.81 22.11
CA THR A 49 2.64 3.75 21.02
C THR A 49 1.53 3.79 19.97
N VAL A 50 1.15 2.62 19.44
CA VAL A 50 0.13 2.55 18.38
C VAL A 50 -1.26 2.90 18.93
N GLY A 51 -1.52 2.61 20.20
CA GLY A 51 -2.72 3.09 20.88
C GLY A 51 -2.85 4.61 20.90
N GLN A 52 -1.74 5.34 21.04
CA GLN A 52 -1.72 6.81 21.06
C GLN A 52 -1.73 7.44 19.66
N THR A 53 -1.16 6.77 18.66
CA THR A 53 -0.95 7.35 17.31
C THR A 53 -1.90 6.80 16.26
N GLY A 54 -2.38 5.57 16.44
CA GLY A 54 -2.94 4.75 15.37
C GLY A 54 -1.85 4.19 14.47
N GLY A 55 -2.22 3.32 13.53
CA GLY A 55 -1.30 2.75 12.54
C GLY A 55 -1.44 1.24 12.40
N HIS A 56 -0.50 0.61 11.68
CA HIS A 56 -0.44 -0.84 11.50
C HIS A 56 -0.13 -1.51 12.84
N PHE A 57 -0.89 -2.53 13.20
CA PHE A 57 -0.87 -3.04 14.57
C PHE A 57 -0.56 -4.53 14.66
N GLY A 58 -1.46 -5.36 14.16
CA GLY A 58 -1.36 -6.81 14.32
C GLY A 58 -0.11 -7.42 13.68
N ALA A 59 0.34 -6.89 12.56
CA ALA A 59 1.54 -7.35 11.87
C ALA A 59 2.82 -7.09 12.68
N GLY A 60 2.93 -5.89 13.30
CA GLY A 60 4.06 -5.56 14.17
C GLY A 60 4.15 -6.46 15.41
N LEU A 61 3.01 -6.78 16.03
CA LEU A 61 2.93 -7.71 17.18
C LEU A 61 3.41 -9.13 16.81
N GLY A 62 3.13 -9.56 15.57
CA GLY A 62 3.49 -10.89 15.09
C GLY A 62 4.99 -11.09 14.85
N VAL A 63 5.78 -10.03 14.74
CA VAL A 63 7.22 -10.11 14.39
C VAL A 63 8.16 -9.57 15.47
N ILE A 64 7.69 -9.43 16.70
CA ILE A 64 8.52 -8.92 17.81
C ILE A 64 9.73 -9.81 18.05
N GLU A 65 9.53 -11.11 18.23
CA GLU A 65 10.58 -12.06 18.49
C GLU A 65 11.54 -12.18 17.28
N LEU A 66 10.99 -12.20 16.05
CA LEU A 66 11.79 -12.19 14.82
C LEU A 66 12.66 -10.92 14.72
N THR A 67 12.12 -9.76 15.06
CA THR A 67 12.87 -8.50 15.02
C THR A 67 14.03 -8.49 16.03
N ILE A 68 13.78 -8.98 17.25
CA ILE A 68 14.83 -9.13 18.28
C ILE A 68 15.92 -10.08 17.78
N ALA A 69 15.55 -11.26 17.30
CA ALA A 69 16.48 -12.27 16.83
C ALA A 69 17.37 -11.76 15.69
N LEU A 70 16.78 -11.03 14.72
CA LEU A 70 17.50 -10.43 13.60
C LEU A 70 18.56 -9.42 14.06
N HIS A 71 18.18 -8.45 14.88
CA HIS A 71 19.11 -7.44 15.38
C HIS A 71 20.11 -7.98 16.42
N TYR A 72 19.81 -9.11 17.05
CA TYR A 72 20.70 -9.78 17.97
C TYR A 72 21.79 -10.61 17.27
N VAL A 73 21.44 -11.26 16.15
CA VAL A 73 22.32 -12.17 15.42
C VAL A 73 23.14 -11.46 14.35
N PHE A 74 22.53 -10.54 13.61
CA PHE A 74 23.17 -9.83 12.49
C PHE A 74 23.73 -8.48 12.93
N ASP A 75 24.83 -8.08 12.31
CA ASP A 75 25.53 -6.83 12.63
C ASP A 75 24.91 -5.64 11.87
N THR A 76 23.62 -5.38 12.16
CA THR A 76 22.93 -4.23 11.58
C THR A 76 23.46 -2.91 12.15
N PRO A 77 23.63 -1.84 11.34
CA PRO A 77 23.18 -1.69 9.96
C PRO A 77 24.18 -2.15 8.90
N ASP A 78 25.37 -2.67 9.27
CA ASP A 78 26.33 -3.14 8.25
C ASP A 78 25.75 -4.33 7.47
N ASP A 79 25.22 -5.34 8.13
CA ASP A 79 24.33 -6.33 7.52
C ASP A 79 23.02 -5.66 7.11
N ARG A 80 22.57 -5.89 5.89
CA ARG A 80 21.41 -5.24 5.26
C ARG A 80 20.14 -6.00 5.53
N LEU A 81 19.21 -5.38 6.25
CA LEU A 81 17.90 -5.92 6.54
C LEU A 81 16.85 -5.14 5.73
N VAL A 82 16.10 -5.85 4.87
CA VAL A 82 15.03 -5.30 4.04
C VAL A 82 13.70 -5.91 4.47
N TRP A 83 12.81 -5.09 4.96
CA TRP A 83 11.43 -5.45 5.28
C TRP A 83 10.55 -5.32 4.05
N ASP A 84 9.81 -6.36 3.68
CA ASP A 84 8.82 -6.26 2.60
C ASP A 84 7.60 -5.48 3.06
N VAL A 85 7.05 -4.60 2.24
CA VAL A 85 6.00 -3.63 2.60
C VAL A 85 6.44 -2.69 3.73
N GLY A 86 6.86 -3.24 4.86
CA GLY A 86 7.34 -2.49 6.04
C GLY A 86 6.26 -2.10 7.05
N HIS A 87 5.01 -2.52 6.86
CA HIS A 87 3.91 -2.29 7.80
C HIS A 87 4.11 -3.02 9.15
N GLN A 88 4.92 -4.06 9.20
CA GLN A 88 5.31 -4.81 10.38
C GLN A 88 6.55 -4.23 11.10
N ALA A 89 7.20 -3.19 10.57
CA ALA A 89 8.52 -2.74 11.01
C ALA A 89 8.52 -1.76 12.20
N TYR A 90 7.42 -1.61 12.94
CA TYR A 90 7.42 -0.75 14.14
C TYR A 90 8.34 -1.25 15.26
N PRO A 91 8.41 -2.56 15.58
CA PRO A 91 9.42 -3.10 16.49
C PRO A 91 10.86 -2.77 16.05
N HIS A 92 11.14 -2.87 14.75
CA HIS A 92 12.42 -2.46 14.17
C HIS A 92 12.72 -0.97 14.43
N LYS A 93 11.73 -0.08 14.23
CA LYS A 93 11.90 1.35 14.52
C LYS A 93 12.20 1.62 16.00
N ILE A 94 11.50 0.94 16.90
CA ILE A 94 11.74 1.05 18.36
C ILE A 94 13.16 0.61 18.71
N LEU A 95 13.62 -0.56 18.22
CA LEU A 95 14.95 -1.12 18.51
C LEU A 95 16.11 -0.45 17.76
N THR A 96 15.83 0.56 16.92
CA THR A 96 16.83 1.28 16.13
C THR A 96 16.87 2.78 16.44
N GLY A 97 16.68 3.13 17.72
CA GLY A 97 16.89 4.48 18.26
C GLY A 97 15.73 5.46 18.07
N ARG A 98 14.57 5.00 17.57
CA ARG A 98 13.42 5.88 17.32
C ARG A 98 12.33 5.80 18.40
N ARG A 99 12.51 4.97 19.42
CA ARG A 99 11.54 4.74 20.49
C ARG A 99 10.90 6.00 21.05
N ASN A 100 11.72 7.00 21.39
CA ASN A 100 11.23 8.25 21.99
C ASN A 100 10.49 9.16 20.99
N ARG A 101 10.66 8.91 19.69
CA ARG A 101 9.97 9.63 18.61
C ARG A 101 8.70 8.92 18.14
N MET A 102 8.47 7.68 18.57
CA MET A 102 7.33 6.87 18.07
C MET A 102 5.96 7.50 18.34
N LEU A 103 5.81 8.38 19.33
CA LEU A 103 4.58 9.13 19.55
C LEU A 103 4.28 10.16 18.45
N SER A 104 5.24 10.44 17.56
CA SER A 104 5.04 11.23 16.34
C SER A 104 4.79 10.37 15.09
N LEU A 105 4.59 9.07 15.26
CA LEU A 105 4.36 8.13 14.16
C LEU A 105 3.21 8.60 13.24
N ARG A 106 3.47 8.65 11.93
CA ARG A 106 2.49 9.04 10.90
C ARG A 106 1.96 10.47 11.02
N GLN A 107 2.62 11.33 11.80
CA GLN A 107 2.30 12.74 11.93
C GLN A 107 3.32 13.57 11.14
N LYS A 108 2.92 14.78 10.76
CA LYS A 108 3.81 15.72 10.07
C LYS A 108 5.15 15.86 10.81
N ASP A 109 6.26 15.82 10.08
CA ASP A 109 7.64 15.89 10.58
C ASP A 109 8.00 14.78 11.60
N GLY A 110 7.13 13.79 11.73
CA GLY A 110 7.28 12.66 12.64
C GLY A 110 7.91 11.43 12.00
N VAL A 111 7.77 10.31 12.70
CA VAL A 111 8.25 9.01 12.23
C VAL A 111 7.34 8.51 11.09
N ALA A 112 7.94 8.10 9.97
CA ALA A 112 7.22 7.58 8.81
C ALA A 112 6.52 6.25 9.10
N ALA A 113 5.42 5.97 8.37
CA ALA A 113 4.67 4.72 8.50
C ALA A 113 5.50 3.47 8.13
N PHE A 114 6.43 3.62 7.18
CA PHE A 114 7.26 2.55 6.62
C PHE A 114 8.75 2.86 6.81
N PRO A 115 9.64 1.85 6.74
CA PRO A 115 11.09 2.06 6.68
C PRO A 115 11.49 3.02 5.56
N ARG A 116 12.39 3.96 5.88
CA ARG A 116 12.80 5.03 4.98
C ARG A 116 14.26 5.39 5.18
N ARG A 117 15.07 5.31 4.13
CA ARG A 117 16.52 5.54 4.18
C ARG A 117 16.94 6.91 4.73
N SER A 118 16.13 7.94 4.49
CA SER A 118 16.38 9.29 5.02
C SER A 118 16.04 9.43 6.51
N GLU A 119 15.33 8.48 7.11
CA GLU A 119 14.93 8.49 8.52
C GLU A 119 15.97 7.81 9.42
N SER A 120 16.57 6.72 8.96
CA SER A 120 17.52 5.93 9.75
C SER A 120 18.51 5.17 8.88
N VAL A 121 19.76 5.04 9.35
CA VAL A 121 20.78 4.19 8.71
C VAL A 121 20.40 2.70 8.74
N TYR A 122 19.52 2.29 9.66
CA TYR A 122 19.01 0.93 9.78
C TYR A 122 17.90 0.62 8.76
N ASP A 123 17.29 1.64 8.15
CA ASP A 123 16.32 1.49 7.06
C ASP A 123 17.10 1.38 5.75
N THR A 124 17.67 0.20 5.48
CA THR A 124 18.62 0.00 4.38
C THR A 124 17.97 0.12 3.00
N PHE A 125 16.65 -0.04 2.92
CA PHE A 125 15.83 0.17 1.72
C PHE A 125 14.50 0.83 2.09
N GLY A 126 14.05 1.80 1.29
CA GLY A 126 12.72 2.41 1.44
C GLY A 126 11.65 1.48 0.89
N VAL A 127 10.59 1.28 1.66
CA VAL A 127 9.52 0.34 1.31
C VAL A 127 8.13 0.98 1.49
N GLY A 128 7.09 0.27 1.11
CA GLY A 128 5.69 0.68 1.15
C GLY A 128 4.84 -0.22 0.26
N HIS A 129 5.30 -0.48 -0.96
CA HIS A 129 4.73 -1.51 -1.83
C HIS A 129 5.32 -2.88 -1.54
N SER A 130 4.53 -3.93 -1.75
CA SER A 130 4.92 -5.32 -1.49
C SER A 130 5.90 -5.89 -2.52
N SER A 131 6.52 -7.01 -2.15
CA SER A 131 7.19 -7.95 -3.05
C SER A 131 8.50 -7.44 -3.66
N THR A 132 9.08 -6.37 -3.10
CA THR A 132 10.34 -5.76 -3.57
C THR A 132 11.56 -6.21 -2.78
N SER A 133 11.38 -6.78 -1.58
CA SER A 133 12.46 -7.04 -0.62
C SER A 133 13.49 -8.02 -1.13
N ILE A 134 13.07 -9.12 -1.80
CA ILE A 134 13.99 -10.15 -2.31
C ILE A 134 14.87 -9.55 -3.39
N SER A 135 14.31 -8.83 -4.37
CA SER A 135 15.09 -8.15 -5.41
C SER A 135 16.07 -7.13 -4.84
N ALA A 136 15.64 -6.34 -3.86
CA ALA A 136 16.49 -5.34 -3.22
C ALA A 136 17.65 -6.00 -2.45
N ALA A 137 17.38 -7.02 -1.65
CA ALA A 137 18.39 -7.76 -0.91
C ALA A 137 19.35 -8.52 -1.85
N LEU A 138 18.84 -9.08 -2.96
CA LEU A 138 19.67 -9.70 -4.00
C LEU A 138 20.65 -8.68 -4.61
N GLY A 139 20.17 -7.49 -4.97
CA GLY A 139 21.02 -6.41 -5.47
C GLY A 139 22.11 -6.02 -4.46
N MET A 140 21.76 -5.95 -3.16
CA MET A 140 22.71 -5.67 -2.09
C MET A 140 23.75 -6.79 -1.91
N ALA A 141 23.34 -8.06 -2.01
CA ALA A 141 24.24 -9.20 -1.93
C ALA A 141 25.24 -9.24 -3.10
N ILE A 142 24.77 -8.97 -4.31
CA ILE A 142 25.63 -8.85 -5.50
C ILE A 142 26.64 -7.70 -5.33
N ALA A 143 26.17 -6.53 -4.87
CA ALA A 143 27.04 -5.39 -4.62
C ALA A 143 28.08 -5.67 -3.54
N ALA A 144 27.72 -6.35 -2.44
CA ALA A 144 28.66 -6.77 -1.40
C ALA A 144 29.75 -7.69 -1.96
N ARG A 145 29.37 -8.68 -2.80
CA ARG A 145 30.32 -9.58 -3.48
C ARG A 145 31.29 -8.82 -4.38
N LEU A 146 30.79 -7.88 -5.19
CA LEU A 146 31.63 -7.05 -6.07
C LEU A 146 32.60 -6.15 -5.29
N GLN A 147 32.23 -5.75 -4.08
CA GLN A 147 33.06 -4.96 -3.16
C GLN A 147 33.97 -5.81 -2.27
N ASN A 148 33.97 -7.14 -2.42
CA ASN A 148 34.66 -8.10 -1.54
C ASN A 148 34.29 -7.90 -0.05
N SER A 149 33.06 -7.54 0.24
CA SER A 149 32.52 -7.36 1.59
C SER A 149 31.89 -8.67 2.09
N ALA A 150 32.07 -8.96 3.38
CA ALA A 150 31.43 -10.10 4.04
C ALA A 150 29.99 -9.81 4.51
N ARG A 151 29.50 -8.61 4.23
CA ARG A 151 28.15 -8.13 4.60
C ARG A 151 27.06 -9.09 4.16
N LYS A 152 26.13 -9.37 5.06
CA LYS A 152 24.94 -10.18 4.78
C LYS A 152 23.79 -9.32 4.24
N SER A 153 22.94 -9.94 3.43
CA SER A 153 21.72 -9.30 2.92
C SER A 153 20.53 -10.18 3.25
N ILE A 154 19.56 -9.63 3.99
CA ILE A 154 18.41 -10.34 4.53
C ILE A 154 17.13 -9.67 4.02
N ALA A 155 16.25 -10.45 3.42
CA ALA A 155 14.88 -10.03 3.07
C ALA A 155 13.87 -10.70 3.99
N VAL A 156 12.99 -9.94 4.60
CA VAL A 156 11.83 -10.47 5.36
C VAL A 156 10.58 -10.20 4.56
N ILE A 157 9.94 -11.25 4.06
CA ILE A 157 8.75 -11.17 3.22
C ILE A 157 7.58 -11.93 3.85
N GLY A 158 6.37 -11.35 3.79
CA GLY A 158 5.15 -12.04 4.20
C GLY A 158 4.63 -12.99 3.12
N ASP A 159 3.88 -13.99 3.53
CA ASP A 159 3.24 -14.99 2.67
C ASP A 159 2.34 -14.37 1.60
N GLY A 160 1.56 -13.34 1.94
CA GLY A 160 0.78 -12.57 0.96
C GLY A 160 1.64 -11.85 -0.07
N ALA A 161 2.75 -11.23 0.34
CA ALA A 161 3.66 -10.53 -0.56
C ALA A 161 4.46 -11.48 -1.46
N LEU A 162 4.68 -12.72 -1.04
CA LEU A 162 5.36 -13.75 -1.82
C LEU A 162 4.53 -14.20 -3.03
N THR A 163 3.22 -13.89 -3.09
CA THR A 163 2.35 -14.28 -4.23
C THR A 163 2.61 -13.50 -5.52
N ALA A 164 3.30 -12.37 -5.47
CA ALA A 164 3.57 -11.53 -6.64
C ALA A 164 4.67 -12.10 -7.54
N GLY A 165 4.53 -11.91 -8.85
CA GLY A 165 5.48 -12.41 -9.86
C GLY A 165 6.91 -11.96 -9.60
N MET A 166 7.14 -10.69 -9.25
CA MET A 166 8.49 -10.16 -8.98
C MET A 166 9.21 -10.89 -7.84
N ALA A 167 8.52 -11.40 -6.83
CA ALA A 167 9.14 -12.24 -5.80
C ALA A 167 9.69 -13.54 -6.38
N PHE A 168 8.93 -14.20 -7.27
CA PHE A 168 9.38 -15.42 -7.96
C PHE A 168 10.50 -15.15 -8.97
N GLU A 169 10.46 -14.04 -9.68
CA GLU A 169 11.55 -13.61 -10.58
C GLU A 169 12.86 -13.44 -9.79
N ALA A 170 12.79 -12.80 -8.63
CA ALA A 170 13.96 -12.63 -7.75
C ALA A 170 14.47 -13.94 -7.16
N LEU A 171 13.59 -14.85 -6.74
CA LEU A 171 13.95 -16.19 -6.27
C LEU A 171 14.67 -16.99 -7.35
N ASN A 172 14.17 -16.97 -8.58
CA ASN A 172 14.78 -17.63 -9.73
C ASN A 172 16.15 -17.04 -10.06
N HIS A 173 16.28 -15.72 -10.12
CA HIS A 173 17.54 -15.04 -10.46
C HIS A 173 18.61 -15.22 -9.37
N ALA A 174 18.23 -15.23 -8.09
CA ALA A 174 19.17 -15.39 -6.98
C ALA A 174 19.94 -16.72 -7.06
N GLN A 175 19.32 -17.78 -7.53
CA GLN A 175 19.97 -19.08 -7.75
C GLN A 175 21.00 -19.02 -8.88
N GLU A 176 20.67 -18.39 -10.01
CA GLU A 176 21.58 -18.25 -11.16
C GLU A 176 22.87 -17.52 -10.74
N VAL A 177 22.75 -16.46 -9.95
CA VAL A 177 23.93 -15.70 -9.49
C VAL A 177 24.57 -16.26 -8.23
N ASN A 178 24.03 -17.32 -7.65
CA ASN A 178 24.48 -17.96 -6.41
C ASN A 178 24.80 -16.93 -5.30
N ALA A 179 23.81 -16.09 -5.00
CA ALA A 179 23.98 -14.96 -4.08
C ALA A 179 24.01 -15.41 -2.62
N ASP A 180 24.97 -14.90 -1.85
CA ASP A 180 25.02 -15.07 -0.38
C ASP A 180 23.93 -14.19 0.26
N MET A 181 22.69 -14.68 0.30
CA MET A 181 21.56 -13.95 0.88
C MET A 181 20.63 -14.86 1.67
N LEU A 182 19.88 -14.26 2.58
CA LEU A 182 18.84 -14.92 3.37
C LEU A 182 17.47 -14.32 3.05
N VAL A 183 16.54 -15.15 2.62
CA VAL A 183 15.11 -14.83 2.57
C VAL A 183 14.42 -15.44 3.77
N ILE A 184 13.66 -14.67 4.51
CA ILE A 184 12.83 -15.10 5.63
C ILE A 184 11.38 -14.94 5.22
N LEU A 185 10.69 -16.05 5.02
CA LEU A 185 9.26 -16.08 4.85
C LEU A 185 8.59 -16.00 6.22
N ASN A 186 7.91 -14.90 6.48
CA ASN A 186 7.05 -14.72 7.65
C ASN A 186 5.62 -15.17 7.31
N ASP A 187 5.32 -16.43 7.58
CA ASP A 187 4.04 -17.07 7.29
C ASP A 187 3.08 -16.93 8.47
N ASN A 188 1.99 -16.21 8.26
CA ASN A 188 0.93 -16.06 9.28
C ASN A 188 -0.48 -16.33 8.70
N ASP A 189 -0.55 -16.91 7.49
CA ASP A 189 -1.77 -17.23 6.74
C ASP A 189 -2.66 -16.00 6.48
N MET A 190 -2.05 -14.80 6.43
CA MET A 190 -2.80 -13.56 6.29
C MET A 190 -2.02 -12.47 5.55
N SER A 191 -2.73 -11.79 4.63
CA SER A 191 -2.36 -10.46 4.14
C SER A 191 -3.18 -9.37 4.87
N ILE A 192 -3.90 -8.51 4.16
CA ILE A 192 -4.93 -7.63 4.77
C ILE A 192 -6.13 -8.48 5.19
N SER A 193 -6.57 -9.40 4.33
CA SER A 193 -7.53 -10.47 4.56
C SER A 193 -6.85 -11.85 4.56
N ARG A 194 -7.62 -12.94 4.58
CA ARG A 194 -7.05 -14.29 4.41
C ARG A 194 -6.44 -14.42 3.01
N ASN A 195 -5.29 -15.07 2.96
CA ASN A 195 -4.63 -15.31 1.69
C ASN A 195 -5.45 -16.21 0.77
N VAL A 196 -5.37 -15.94 -0.53
CA VAL A 196 -6.05 -16.72 -1.57
C VAL A 196 -5.02 -17.35 -2.51
N GLY A 197 -5.44 -18.44 -3.18
CA GLY A 197 -4.67 -19.05 -4.25
C GLY A 197 -3.87 -20.29 -3.87
N GLY A 198 -3.21 -20.86 -4.87
CA GLY A 198 -2.50 -22.15 -4.78
C GLY A 198 -1.30 -22.14 -3.85
N LEU A 199 -0.58 -21.01 -3.75
CA LEU A 199 0.58 -20.89 -2.87
C LEU A 199 0.17 -20.96 -1.39
N SER A 200 -0.92 -20.28 -0.99
CA SER A 200 -1.45 -20.35 0.37
C SER A 200 -1.82 -21.80 0.74
N ASN A 201 -2.53 -22.50 -0.17
CA ASN A 201 -2.86 -23.90 0.02
C ASN A 201 -1.61 -24.80 0.12
N TYR A 202 -0.56 -24.49 -0.64
CA TYR A 202 0.72 -25.19 -0.58
C TYR A 202 1.42 -24.99 0.76
N LEU A 203 1.53 -23.75 1.27
CA LEU A 203 2.10 -23.44 2.58
C LEU A 203 1.30 -24.13 3.70
N ALA A 204 -0.03 -24.07 3.66
CA ALA A 204 -0.89 -24.76 4.62
C ALA A 204 -0.66 -26.30 4.64
N LYS A 205 -0.38 -26.92 3.47
CA LYS A 205 0.00 -28.35 3.42
C LYS A 205 1.35 -28.62 4.08
N ILE A 206 2.33 -27.76 3.91
CA ILE A 206 3.62 -27.87 4.62
C ILE A 206 3.37 -27.85 6.14
N LEU A 207 2.58 -26.88 6.63
CA LEU A 207 2.27 -26.73 8.06
C LEU A 207 1.47 -27.91 8.63
N SER A 208 0.59 -28.51 7.86
CA SER A 208 -0.26 -29.64 8.28
C SER A 208 0.43 -31.01 8.14
N SER A 209 1.65 -31.06 7.60
CA SER A 209 2.37 -32.33 7.41
C SER A 209 2.76 -32.99 8.75
N ARG A 210 2.76 -34.33 8.78
CA ARG A 210 3.19 -35.11 9.97
C ARG A 210 4.65 -34.79 10.37
N THR A 211 5.47 -34.38 9.43
CA THR A 211 6.87 -33.97 9.64
C THR A 211 6.93 -32.71 10.52
N TYR A 212 6.08 -31.72 10.28
CA TYR A 212 6.00 -30.51 11.10
C TYR A 212 5.57 -30.79 12.54
N SER A 213 4.54 -31.62 12.73
CA SER A 213 4.08 -31.98 14.08
C SER A 213 5.13 -32.77 14.86
N SER A 214 5.90 -33.65 14.21
CA SER A 214 7.00 -34.39 14.85
C SER A 214 8.23 -33.51 15.14
N MET A 215 8.55 -32.54 14.30
CA MET A 215 9.61 -31.56 14.56
C MET A 215 9.26 -30.63 15.73
N ARG A 216 8.03 -30.17 15.84
CA ARG A 216 7.55 -29.36 16.97
C ARG A 216 7.67 -30.09 18.32
N GLU A 217 7.49 -31.39 18.34
CA GLU A 217 7.69 -32.23 19.55
C GLU A 217 9.16 -32.64 19.77
N GLY A 218 9.91 -32.83 18.69
CA GLY A 218 11.32 -33.29 18.73
C GLY A 218 12.35 -32.19 18.96
N SER A 219 12.11 -30.97 18.48
CA SER A 219 13.05 -29.85 18.61
C SER A 219 13.32 -29.42 20.05
N LYS A 220 12.37 -29.64 20.96
CA LYS A 220 12.58 -29.42 22.41
C LYS A 220 13.66 -30.32 23.04
N LYS A 221 14.09 -31.41 22.38
CA LYS A 221 15.01 -32.40 22.97
C LYS A 221 16.37 -32.53 22.28
N VAL A 222 16.54 -32.10 21.04
CA VAL A 222 17.73 -32.49 20.23
C VAL A 222 18.69 -31.34 19.90
N LEU A 223 18.21 -30.10 19.75
CA LEU A 223 19.07 -28.98 19.30
C LEU A 223 20.00 -28.39 20.38
N SER A 224 19.90 -28.78 21.62
CA SER A 224 20.65 -28.16 22.73
C SER A 224 22.01 -28.77 23.04
N ARG A 225 22.51 -29.81 22.33
CA ARG A 225 23.62 -30.60 22.87
C ARG A 225 24.88 -30.90 22.02
N LEU A 226 24.97 -30.64 20.71
CA LEU A 226 26.21 -30.97 19.99
C LEU A 226 26.50 -30.04 18.80
N PRO A 227 27.65 -29.30 18.81
CA PRO A 227 28.25 -28.70 17.59
C PRO A 227 28.76 -29.81 16.69
N GLY A 228 28.35 -29.87 15.43
CA GLY A 228 28.75 -30.87 14.45
C GLY A 228 27.71 -31.93 14.10
N ALA A 229 26.72 -32.17 14.95
CA ALA A 229 25.62 -33.10 14.67
C ALA A 229 24.66 -32.59 13.57
N TRP A 230 24.67 -31.29 13.29
CA TRP A 230 23.85 -30.65 12.28
C TRP A 230 24.18 -31.14 10.84
N GLU A 231 25.46 -31.24 10.48
CA GLU A 231 25.84 -31.68 9.13
C GLU A 231 25.52 -33.16 8.88
N ILE A 232 25.64 -33.99 9.94
CA ILE A 232 25.26 -35.40 9.90
C ILE A 232 23.76 -35.57 9.88
N ALA A 233 23.02 -34.78 10.69
CA ALA A 233 21.55 -34.76 10.69
C ALA A 233 20.99 -34.30 9.36
N ARG A 234 21.58 -33.27 8.75
CA ARG A 234 21.22 -32.78 7.42
C ARG A 234 21.42 -33.83 6.32
N ARG A 235 22.56 -34.49 6.27
CA ARG A 235 22.83 -35.57 5.29
C ARG A 235 21.93 -36.78 5.48
N THR A 236 21.63 -37.14 6.73
CA THR A 236 20.70 -38.25 7.03
C THR A 236 19.25 -37.86 6.71
N GLU A 237 18.87 -36.60 6.91
CA GLU A 237 17.56 -36.06 6.58
C GLU A 237 17.38 -35.89 5.06
N GLU A 238 18.42 -35.44 4.32
CA GLU A 238 18.42 -35.40 2.86
C GLU A 238 18.33 -36.81 2.25
N TYR A 239 18.97 -37.81 2.84
CA TYR A 239 18.86 -39.22 2.40
C TYR A 239 17.48 -39.82 2.74
N ALA A 240 16.90 -39.47 3.85
CA ALA A 240 15.58 -39.93 4.25
C ALA A 240 14.46 -39.19 3.50
N LYS A 241 14.62 -37.90 3.22
CA LYS A 241 13.69 -37.08 2.40
C LYS A 241 13.69 -37.50 0.93
N GLY A 242 14.84 -37.84 0.36
CA GLY A 242 14.96 -38.29 -1.04
C GLY A 242 14.19 -39.58 -1.35
N MET A 243 13.72 -40.30 -0.34
CA MET A 243 12.95 -41.55 -0.53
C MET A 243 11.44 -41.42 -0.30
N LEU A 244 10.92 -40.35 0.34
CA LEU A 244 9.53 -40.34 0.82
C LEU A 244 8.77 -39.01 0.77
N VAL A 245 9.41 -37.87 0.46
CA VAL A 245 8.72 -36.57 0.36
C VAL A 245 9.28 -35.79 -0.84
N PRO A 246 8.45 -35.32 -1.78
CA PRO A 246 8.89 -34.37 -2.80
C PRO A 246 9.50 -33.12 -2.12
N GLY A 247 10.62 -32.63 -2.65
CA GLY A 247 11.24 -31.39 -2.20
C GLY A 247 10.23 -30.23 -2.19
N THR A 248 10.45 -29.24 -1.34
CA THR A 248 9.61 -28.04 -1.39
C THR A 248 9.84 -27.29 -2.70
N LEU A 249 8.89 -26.48 -3.14
CA LEU A 249 9.04 -25.61 -4.30
C LEU A 249 10.35 -24.80 -4.25
N PHE A 250 10.75 -24.36 -3.06
CA PHE A 250 11.95 -23.55 -2.87
C PHE A 250 13.24 -24.40 -3.04
N GLU A 251 13.23 -25.66 -2.61
CA GLU A 251 14.34 -26.59 -2.84
C GLU A 251 14.48 -26.94 -4.32
N GLU A 252 13.37 -27.12 -5.03
CA GLU A 252 13.36 -27.35 -6.48
C GLU A 252 13.89 -26.12 -7.26
N LEU A 253 13.69 -24.91 -6.73
CA LEU A 253 14.31 -23.68 -7.24
C LEU A 253 15.77 -23.53 -6.83
N GLY A 254 16.35 -24.49 -6.07
CA GLY A 254 17.76 -24.50 -5.68
C GLY A 254 18.08 -23.74 -4.38
N TRP A 255 17.08 -23.32 -3.61
CA TRP A 255 17.29 -22.67 -2.32
C TRP A 255 17.57 -23.69 -1.22
N ASN A 256 18.50 -23.38 -0.32
CA ASN A 256 18.66 -24.13 0.91
C ASN A 256 17.49 -23.76 1.87
N TYR A 257 16.43 -24.55 1.81
CA TYR A 257 15.21 -24.33 2.59
C TYR A 257 15.32 -24.91 3.99
N ILE A 258 15.03 -24.11 5.00
CA ILE A 258 14.99 -24.48 6.42
C ILE A 258 13.64 -24.06 7.00
N GLY A 259 13.01 -24.95 7.72
CA GLY A 259 11.73 -24.69 8.37
C GLY A 259 10.63 -25.69 7.97
N PRO A 260 9.35 -25.37 8.33
CA PRO A 260 8.94 -24.20 9.10
C PRO A 260 9.35 -24.28 10.59
N ILE A 261 9.73 -23.13 11.18
CA ILE A 261 10.03 -23.01 12.61
C ILE A 261 9.03 -22.07 13.29
N ASP A 262 8.82 -22.24 14.61
CA ASP A 262 7.97 -21.35 15.41
C ASP A 262 8.65 -19.97 15.57
N GLY A 263 8.06 -18.93 15.00
CA GLY A 263 8.56 -17.56 15.05
C GLY A 263 8.42 -16.89 16.42
N HIS A 264 7.80 -17.54 17.39
CA HIS A 264 7.66 -17.08 18.77
C HIS A 264 8.56 -17.85 19.75
N ASP A 265 9.32 -18.86 19.26
CA ASP A 265 10.38 -19.53 20.01
C ASP A 265 11.72 -18.81 19.76
N LEU A 266 11.98 -17.78 20.55
CA LEU A 266 13.13 -16.89 20.40
C LEU A 266 14.49 -17.64 20.51
N PRO A 267 14.70 -18.58 21.48
CA PRO A 267 15.93 -19.38 21.54
C PRO A 267 16.19 -20.21 20.27
N THR A 268 15.16 -20.90 19.77
CA THR A 268 15.26 -21.70 18.54
C THR A 268 15.56 -20.81 17.34
N MET A 269 14.92 -19.65 17.24
CA MET A 269 15.13 -18.71 16.15
C MET A 269 16.55 -18.13 16.13
N ILE A 270 17.08 -17.72 17.29
CA ILE A 270 18.45 -17.21 17.44
C ILE A 270 19.48 -18.30 17.04
N ALA A 271 19.31 -19.52 17.53
CA ALA A 271 20.19 -20.63 17.19
C ALA A 271 20.18 -20.92 15.68
N THR A 272 18.99 -20.93 15.06
CA THR A 272 18.83 -21.17 13.63
C THR A 272 19.48 -20.05 12.80
N LEU A 273 19.21 -18.79 13.12
CA LEU A 273 19.79 -17.64 12.41
C LEU A 273 21.32 -17.58 12.54
N ARG A 274 21.90 -17.92 13.70
CA ARG A 274 23.36 -18.02 13.87
C ARG A 274 23.97 -19.07 12.95
N ASN A 275 23.35 -20.25 12.86
CA ASN A 275 23.81 -21.29 11.97
C ASN A 275 23.70 -20.87 10.49
N MET A 276 22.60 -20.22 10.11
CA MET A 276 22.38 -19.79 8.72
C MET A 276 23.28 -18.62 8.31
N ARG A 277 23.66 -17.74 9.24
CA ARG A 277 24.51 -16.58 8.97
C ARG A 277 25.84 -16.97 8.29
N ASP A 278 26.40 -18.12 8.66
CA ASP A 278 27.70 -18.55 8.18
C ASP A 278 27.60 -19.42 6.91
N LEU A 279 26.39 -19.81 6.48
CA LEU A 279 26.15 -20.54 5.25
C LEU A 279 26.38 -19.66 4.01
N LYS A 280 26.68 -20.32 2.89
CA LYS A 280 26.92 -19.70 1.59
C LYS A 280 25.78 -20.02 0.61
N GLY A 281 25.62 -19.14 -0.38
CA GLY A 281 24.58 -19.25 -1.40
C GLY A 281 23.20 -18.83 -0.89
N PRO A 282 22.16 -19.01 -1.69
CA PRO A 282 20.79 -18.57 -1.36
C PRO A 282 20.16 -19.44 -0.27
N GLN A 283 19.81 -18.80 0.84
CA GLN A 283 19.20 -19.41 2.03
C GLN A 283 17.74 -18.97 2.16
N PHE A 284 16.84 -19.91 2.47
CA PHE A 284 15.43 -19.63 2.67
C PHE A 284 14.94 -20.17 4.01
N LEU A 285 14.57 -19.28 4.92
CA LEU A 285 14.03 -19.64 6.24
C LEU A 285 12.52 -19.43 6.26
N HIS A 286 11.75 -20.47 6.55
CA HIS A 286 10.31 -20.40 6.74
C HIS A 286 10.00 -20.29 8.24
N VAL A 287 9.42 -19.14 8.62
CA VAL A 287 9.06 -18.81 10.01
C VAL A 287 7.54 -18.68 10.11
N VAL A 288 6.93 -19.40 11.02
CA VAL A 288 5.49 -19.34 11.29
C VAL A 288 5.22 -18.40 12.44
N THR A 289 4.42 -17.38 12.20
CA THR A 289 4.04 -16.41 13.23
C THR A 289 2.54 -16.30 13.38
N LYS A 290 2.09 -15.59 14.40
CA LYS A 290 0.68 -15.28 14.62
C LYS A 290 0.47 -13.77 14.62
N LYS A 291 -0.32 -13.27 13.67
CA LYS A 291 -0.70 -11.86 13.61
C LYS A 291 -1.43 -11.44 14.90
N GLY A 292 -1.02 -10.34 15.52
CA GLY A 292 -1.59 -9.90 16.79
C GLY A 292 -1.07 -10.60 18.05
N LYS A 293 -0.01 -11.41 17.94
CA LYS A 293 0.56 -12.22 19.03
C LYS A 293 0.78 -11.45 20.33
N GLY A 294 0.27 -12.01 21.43
CA GLY A 294 0.39 -11.47 22.79
C GLY A 294 -0.62 -10.35 23.11
N PHE A 295 -1.55 -10.05 22.19
CA PHE A 295 -2.69 -9.17 22.46
C PHE A 295 -4.01 -9.88 22.10
N ALA A 296 -4.76 -10.30 23.10
CA ALA A 296 -5.91 -11.18 22.93
C ALA A 296 -6.96 -10.66 21.92
N PRO A 297 -7.35 -9.37 21.91
CA PRO A 297 -8.30 -8.86 20.93
C PRO A 297 -7.80 -8.99 19.47
N ALA A 298 -6.50 -8.72 19.21
CA ALA A 298 -5.93 -8.83 17.86
C ALA A 298 -5.72 -10.30 17.44
N GLU A 299 -5.52 -11.22 18.39
CA GLU A 299 -5.45 -12.65 18.08
C GLU A 299 -6.82 -13.23 17.69
N ILE A 300 -7.91 -12.65 18.19
CA ILE A 300 -9.30 -13.06 17.88
C ILE A 300 -9.76 -12.43 16.57
N ASP A 301 -9.47 -11.15 16.35
CA ASP A 301 -9.84 -10.40 15.13
C ASP A 301 -8.61 -9.78 14.46
N PRO A 302 -7.80 -10.58 13.76
CA PRO A 302 -6.58 -10.08 13.10
C PRO A 302 -6.85 -9.17 11.90
N ILE A 303 -8.07 -9.17 11.33
CA ILE A 303 -8.47 -8.27 10.25
C ILE A 303 -8.81 -6.90 10.83
N GLY A 304 -9.68 -6.81 11.81
CA GLY A 304 -10.04 -5.55 12.47
C GLY A 304 -8.84 -4.86 13.14
N TYR A 305 -7.86 -5.65 13.60
CA TYR A 305 -6.61 -5.15 14.19
C TYR A 305 -5.42 -5.10 13.22
N HIS A 306 -5.67 -5.17 11.90
CA HIS A 306 -4.60 -4.94 10.91
C HIS A 306 -4.01 -3.52 11.05
N ALA A 307 -4.89 -2.52 11.12
CA ALA A 307 -4.55 -1.14 11.47
C ALA A 307 -5.63 -0.55 12.38
N ILE A 308 -5.22 0.18 13.40
CA ILE A 308 -6.14 0.79 14.36
C ILE A 308 -6.11 2.32 14.28
N THR A 309 -7.23 2.94 14.62
CA THR A 309 -7.27 4.37 14.92
C THR A 309 -6.74 4.61 16.32
N LYS A 310 -6.22 5.82 16.58
CA LYS A 310 -5.77 6.18 17.93
C LYS A 310 -6.92 6.05 18.95
N LEU A 311 -6.57 5.68 20.17
CA LEU A 311 -7.51 5.65 21.29
C LEU A 311 -7.97 7.10 21.63
N GLU A 312 -9.28 7.28 21.77
CA GLU A 312 -9.80 8.55 22.29
C GLU A 312 -9.55 8.64 23.80
N PRO A 313 -9.20 9.85 24.31
CA PRO A 313 -9.10 10.08 25.75
C PRO A 313 -10.42 9.76 26.47
N VAL A 314 -10.36 9.14 27.66
CA VAL A 314 -11.57 8.72 28.42
C VAL A 314 -12.46 9.91 28.79
N ASP A 315 -11.86 11.09 29.01
CA ASP A 315 -12.54 12.30 29.52
C ASP A 315 -13.05 13.26 28.46
N LYS A 316 -12.88 12.93 27.16
CA LYS A 316 -13.50 13.73 26.09
C LYS A 316 -14.93 13.26 25.84
N PRO A 317 -15.95 14.12 26.02
CA PRO A 317 -17.26 13.83 25.48
C PRO A 317 -17.08 13.50 24.00
N VAL A 318 -17.61 12.36 23.56
CA VAL A 318 -17.69 12.02 22.15
C VAL A 318 -18.51 13.14 21.50
N ALA A 319 -17.84 14.10 20.86
CA ALA A 319 -18.53 15.09 20.08
C ALA A 319 -19.40 14.32 19.06
N PRO A 320 -20.69 14.70 18.89
CA PRO A 320 -21.51 14.06 17.89
C PRO A 320 -20.74 14.17 16.57
N LYS A 321 -20.41 13.00 15.96
CA LYS A 321 -19.85 13.00 14.61
C LYS A 321 -20.83 13.78 13.75
N GLN A 322 -20.40 14.92 13.21
CA GLN A 322 -21.15 15.55 12.13
C GLN A 322 -21.43 14.45 11.10
N ALA A 323 -22.67 14.37 10.65
CA ALA A 323 -23.06 13.44 9.61
C ALA A 323 -22.21 13.77 8.36
N SER A 324 -21.10 13.09 8.23
CA SER A 324 -20.31 13.13 6.99
C SER A 324 -21.04 12.25 5.98
N GLY A 325 -21.08 12.67 4.72
CA GLY A 325 -21.62 11.86 3.62
C GLY A 325 -20.96 10.47 3.56
N PRO A 326 -21.42 9.60 2.67
CA PRO A 326 -20.79 8.29 2.48
C PRO A 326 -19.36 8.43 2.01
N LYS A 327 -18.51 7.43 2.31
CA LYS A 327 -17.18 7.36 1.72
C LYS A 327 -17.30 7.10 0.21
N TYR A 328 -16.36 7.62 -0.57
CA TYR A 328 -16.31 7.33 -2.01
C TYR A 328 -16.25 5.82 -2.30
N SER A 329 -15.46 5.06 -1.54
CA SER A 329 -15.43 3.59 -1.66
C SER A 329 -16.79 2.94 -1.39
N ALA A 330 -17.59 3.47 -0.44
CA ALA A 330 -18.94 2.95 -0.17
C ALA A 330 -19.92 3.24 -1.32
N VAL A 331 -19.81 4.42 -1.94
CA VAL A 331 -20.58 4.75 -3.17
C VAL A 331 -20.20 3.80 -4.30
N PHE A 332 -18.91 3.51 -4.48
CA PHE A 332 -18.44 2.53 -5.46
C PHE A 332 -18.99 1.13 -5.17
N GLY A 333 -18.85 0.63 -3.93
CA GLY A 333 -19.32 -0.72 -3.55
C GLY A 333 -20.83 -0.89 -3.74
N GLN A 334 -21.63 0.14 -3.41
CA GLN A 334 -23.08 0.13 -3.65
C GLN A 334 -23.39 0.15 -5.15
N TRP A 335 -22.74 1.04 -5.93
CA TRP A 335 -22.89 1.09 -7.38
C TRP A 335 -22.53 -0.25 -8.04
N LEU A 336 -21.46 -0.90 -7.58
CA LEU A 336 -21.03 -2.20 -8.13
C LEU A 336 -22.10 -3.27 -7.96
N CYS A 337 -22.75 -3.31 -6.79
CA CYS A 337 -23.87 -4.22 -6.53
C CYS A 337 -25.09 -3.90 -7.39
N ASP A 338 -25.43 -2.63 -7.53
CA ASP A 338 -26.62 -2.19 -8.30
C ASP A 338 -26.41 -2.45 -9.80
N MET A 339 -25.23 -2.12 -10.33
CA MET A 339 -24.90 -2.36 -11.73
C MET A 339 -24.82 -3.87 -12.04
N ALA A 340 -24.31 -4.69 -11.11
CA ALA A 340 -24.29 -6.15 -11.26
C ALA A 340 -25.71 -6.77 -11.26
N ALA A 341 -26.66 -6.14 -10.63
CA ALA A 341 -28.07 -6.53 -10.72
C ALA A 341 -28.70 -6.16 -12.07
N ALA A 342 -28.18 -5.11 -12.72
CA ALA A 342 -28.68 -4.63 -14.02
C ALA A 342 -27.94 -5.27 -15.23
N ASP A 343 -26.67 -5.68 -15.06
CA ASP A 343 -25.86 -6.29 -16.13
C ASP A 343 -25.13 -7.54 -15.62
N ASP A 344 -25.55 -8.69 -16.09
CA ASP A 344 -24.99 -9.99 -15.69
C ASP A 344 -23.55 -10.21 -16.20
N ARG A 345 -23.07 -9.42 -17.14
CA ARG A 345 -21.70 -9.49 -17.66
C ARG A 345 -20.68 -8.85 -16.72
N LEU A 346 -21.13 -8.02 -15.76
CA LEU A 346 -20.24 -7.35 -14.82
C LEU A 346 -19.54 -8.34 -13.90
N VAL A 347 -18.22 -8.24 -13.82
CA VAL A 347 -17.37 -8.97 -12.87
C VAL A 347 -16.47 -7.99 -12.11
N GLY A 348 -16.28 -8.23 -10.82
CA GLY A 348 -15.44 -7.42 -9.94
C GLY A 348 -14.11 -8.11 -9.65
N ILE A 349 -13.00 -7.43 -9.90
CA ILE A 349 -11.64 -7.94 -9.68
C ILE A 349 -10.89 -6.99 -8.76
N THR A 350 -10.18 -7.54 -7.78
CA THR A 350 -9.32 -6.73 -6.89
C THR A 350 -8.03 -7.45 -6.51
N PRO A 351 -6.87 -6.77 -6.47
CA PRO A 351 -5.64 -7.34 -5.94
C PRO A 351 -5.56 -7.12 -4.42
N ALA A 352 -6.10 -8.05 -3.63
CA ALA A 352 -6.08 -8.11 -2.16
C ALA A 352 -6.69 -6.89 -1.43
N MET A 353 -7.61 -6.15 -2.08
CA MET A 353 -8.18 -4.91 -1.52
C MET A 353 -9.69 -5.00 -1.28
N LYS A 354 -10.21 -6.18 -0.94
CA LYS A 354 -11.63 -6.46 -0.73
C LYS A 354 -12.31 -5.46 0.22
N GLU A 355 -11.77 -5.33 1.44
CA GLU A 355 -12.31 -4.45 2.47
C GLU A 355 -11.97 -2.98 2.17
N GLY A 356 -10.78 -2.73 1.67
CA GLY A 356 -10.28 -1.38 1.40
C GLY A 356 -11.05 -0.66 0.31
N SER A 357 -11.48 -1.36 -0.74
CA SER A 357 -12.26 -0.84 -1.86
C SER A 357 -13.76 -1.13 -1.74
N ASP A 358 -14.23 -1.63 -0.60
CA ASP A 358 -15.64 -1.88 -0.28
C ASP A 358 -16.35 -2.91 -1.19
N LEU A 359 -15.64 -4.02 -1.51
CA LEU A 359 -16.21 -5.13 -2.29
C LEU A 359 -16.84 -6.23 -1.43
N VAL A 360 -16.94 -6.05 -0.11
CA VAL A 360 -17.47 -7.08 0.80
C VAL A 360 -18.88 -7.51 0.38
N ALA A 361 -19.81 -6.55 0.28
CA ALA A 361 -21.20 -6.82 -0.10
C ALA A 361 -21.31 -7.46 -1.50
N PHE A 362 -20.48 -7.03 -2.45
CA PHE A 362 -20.44 -7.60 -3.79
C PHE A 362 -19.97 -9.06 -3.75
N SER A 363 -18.91 -9.36 -3.01
CA SER A 363 -18.37 -10.72 -2.88
C SER A 363 -19.36 -11.71 -2.23
N GLU A 364 -20.25 -11.22 -1.37
CA GLU A 364 -21.29 -12.02 -0.72
C GLU A 364 -22.53 -12.24 -1.61
N ARG A 365 -22.93 -11.18 -2.35
CA ARG A 365 -24.11 -11.24 -3.23
C ARG A 365 -23.83 -11.95 -4.56
N TYR A 366 -22.61 -11.80 -5.09
CA TYR A 366 -22.19 -12.29 -6.41
C TYR A 366 -20.87 -13.08 -6.35
N PRO A 367 -20.76 -14.14 -5.54
CA PRO A 367 -19.49 -14.84 -5.31
C PRO A 367 -18.87 -15.40 -6.61
N GLU A 368 -19.67 -15.80 -7.59
CA GLU A 368 -19.21 -16.31 -8.89
C GLU A 368 -18.69 -15.20 -9.84
N ARG A 369 -18.93 -13.94 -9.51
CA ARG A 369 -18.50 -12.77 -10.29
C ARG A 369 -17.47 -11.91 -9.54
N TYR A 370 -16.99 -12.38 -8.39
CA TYR A 370 -15.96 -11.73 -7.58
C TYR A 370 -14.64 -12.50 -7.63
N PHE A 371 -13.56 -11.79 -7.95
CA PHE A 371 -12.22 -12.37 -8.05
C PHE A 371 -11.21 -11.55 -7.25
N ASP A 372 -10.71 -12.12 -6.15
CA ASP A 372 -9.52 -11.63 -5.46
C ASP A 372 -8.31 -12.41 -6.00
N VAL A 373 -7.35 -11.68 -6.55
CA VAL A 373 -6.17 -12.27 -7.19
C VAL A 373 -4.92 -12.24 -6.30
N ALA A 374 -5.09 -12.02 -5.01
CA ALA A 374 -4.00 -11.74 -4.07
C ALA A 374 -3.23 -10.45 -4.46
N ILE A 375 -2.00 -10.25 -3.95
CA ILE A 375 -1.22 -9.05 -4.27
C ILE A 375 -0.52 -9.25 -5.63
N ALA A 376 -1.31 -9.20 -6.71
CA ALA A 376 -0.87 -9.48 -8.07
C ALA A 376 -1.55 -8.54 -9.08
N GLU A 377 -1.18 -7.26 -9.03
CA GLU A 377 -1.81 -6.19 -9.79
C GLU A 377 -1.72 -6.41 -11.31
N GLN A 378 -0.57 -6.87 -11.81
CA GLN A 378 -0.37 -7.21 -13.22
C GLN A 378 -1.33 -8.31 -13.68
N HIS A 379 -1.45 -9.37 -12.87
CA HIS A 379 -2.38 -10.47 -13.14
C HIS A 379 -3.84 -9.99 -13.14
N ALA A 380 -4.22 -9.09 -12.20
CA ALA A 380 -5.57 -8.53 -12.15
C ALA A 380 -5.98 -7.88 -13.47
N VAL A 381 -5.08 -7.08 -14.05
CA VAL A 381 -5.36 -6.34 -15.30
C VAL A 381 -5.38 -7.27 -16.50
N THR A 382 -4.44 -8.20 -16.64
CA THR A 382 -4.42 -9.17 -17.74
C THR A 382 -5.61 -10.15 -17.65
N LEU A 383 -6.00 -10.57 -16.44
CA LEU A 383 -7.20 -11.39 -16.22
C LEU A 383 -8.46 -10.64 -16.69
N ALA A 384 -8.58 -9.36 -16.33
CA ALA A 384 -9.68 -8.51 -16.79
C ALA A 384 -9.71 -8.41 -18.32
N ALA A 385 -8.56 -8.22 -18.97
CA ALA A 385 -8.45 -8.20 -20.42
C ALA A 385 -8.95 -9.52 -21.06
N GLY A 386 -8.52 -10.67 -20.52
CA GLY A 386 -8.97 -11.98 -20.98
C GLY A 386 -10.48 -12.17 -20.85
N MET A 387 -11.08 -11.74 -19.72
CA MET A 387 -12.53 -11.79 -19.51
C MET A 387 -13.29 -10.86 -20.46
N ALA A 388 -12.75 -9.68 -20.74
CA ALA A 388 -13.34 -8.74 -21.68
C ALA A 388 -13.34 -9.28 -23.11
N CYS A 389 -12.32 -10.04 -23.53
CA CYS A 389 -12.30 -10.73 -24.83
C CYS A 389 -13.46 -11.72 -25.01
N GLU A 390 -13.98 -12.29 -23.92
CA GLU A 390 -15.11 -13.24 -23.91
C GLU A 390 -16.46 -12.54 -23.61
N GLY A 391 -16.51 -11.21 -23.66
CA GLY A 391 -17.73 -10.42 -23.53
C GLY A 391 -18.17 -10.09 -22.11
N SER A 392 -17.37 -10.41 -21.10
CA SER A 392 -17.57 -9.89 -19.75
C SER A 392 -17.26 -8.37 -19.69
N LYS A 393 -17.78 -7.70 -18.67
CA LYS A 393 -17.52 -6.29 -18.36
C LYS A 393 -16.77 -6.17 -17.04
N PRO A 394 -15.44 -6.35 -17.04
CA PRO A 394 -14.65 -6.33 -15.82
C PRO A 394 -14.52 -4.93 -15.22
N VAL A 395 -14.66 -4.87 -13.89
CA VAL A 395 -14.36 -3.71 -13.06
C VAL A 395 -13.16 -4.06 -12.20
N VAL A 396 -12.02 -3.41 -12.43
CA VAL A 396 -10.80 -3.58 -11.65
C VAL A 396 -10.78 -2.52 -10.55
N ALA A 397 -11.04 -2.93 -9.31
CA ALA A 397 -10.98 -2.06 -8.12
C ALA A 397 -9.56 -2.07 -7.55
N ILE A 398 -8.84 -0.99 -7.76
CA ILE A 398 -7.41 -0.89 -7.45
C ILE A 398 -7.05 0.51 -6.91
N TYR A 399 -6.07 0.60 -5.99
CA TYR A 399 -5.56 1.90 -5.56
C TYR A 399 -4.70 2.55 -6.63
N SER A 400 -4.77 3.87 -6.75
CA SER A 400 -4.01 4.64 -7.74
C SER A 400 -2.52 4.31 -7.70
N THR A 401 -1.91 4.30 -6.52
CA THR A 401 -0.48 3.97 -6.36
C THR A 401 -0.15 2.54 -6.79
N PHE A 402 -1.05 1.56 -6.60
CA PHE A 402 -0.82 0.16 -6.95
C PHE A 402 -1.04 -0.13 -8.43
N LEU A 403 -1.88 0.66 -9.12
CA LEU A 403 -2.05 0.56 -10.57
C LEU A 403 -0.75 0.83 -11.33
N GLN A 404 0.18 1.59 -10.75
CA GLN A 404 1.52 1.81 -11.33
C GLN A 404 2.25 0.49 -11.65
N ARG A 405 2.04 -0.57 -10.84
CA ARG A 405 2.65 -1.90 -11.07
C ARG A 405 2.06 -2.63 -12.27
N ALA A 406 0.86 -2.28 -12.70
CA ALA A 406 0.15 -2.90 -13.82
C ALA A 406 -0.01 -1.95 -15.03
N TYR A 407 0.82 -0.93 -15.11
CA TYR A 407 0.73 0.08 -16.17
C TYR A 407 1.03 -0.49 -17.56
N ASP A 408 2.01 -1.41 -17.68
CA ASP A 408 2.28 -2.13 -18.93
C ASP A 408 1.05 -2.93 -19.37
N GLN A 409 0.43 -3.71 -18.48
CA GLN A 409 -0.74 -4.54 -18.79
C GLN A 409 -1.97 -3.67 -19.15
N LEU A 410 -2.12 -2.50 -18.52
CA LEU A 410 -3.17 -1.56 -18.89
C LEU A 410 -2.97 -1.06 -20.34
N ILE A 411 -1.74 -0.73 -20.73
CA ILE A 411 -1.44 -0.30 -22.10
C ILE A 411 -1.55 -1.47 -23.06
N HIS A 412 -0.75 -2.53 -22.85
CA HIS A 412 -0.54 -3.60 -23.80
C HIS A 412 -1.75 -4.55 -23.89
N ASP A 413 -2.26 -5.01 -22.74
CA ASP A 413 -3.28 -6.05 -22.72
C ASP A 413 -4.71 -5.49 -22.86
N VAL A 414 -4.94 -4.24 -22.41
CA VAL A 414 -6.26 -3.62 -22.42
C VAL A 414 -6.39 -2.56 -23.51
N ALA A 415 -5.59 -1.47 -23.44
CA ALA A 415 -5.83 -0.28 -24.26
C ALA A 415 -5.48 -0.49 -25.74
N VAL A 416 -4.38 -1.17 -26.08
CA VAL A 416 -4.00 -1.49 -27.46
C VAL A 416 -5.09 -2.31 -28.16
N GLN A 417 -5.78 -3.15 -27.42
CA GLN A 417 -6.87 -4.01 -27.92
C GLN A 417 -8.25 -3.35 -27.82
N ASN A 418 -8.33 -2.15 -27.26
CA ASN A 418 -9.57 -1.40 -27.00
C ASN A 418 -10.62 -2.23 -26.24
N LEU A 419 -10.21 -2.95 -25.19
CA LEU A 419 -11.09 -3.81 -24.41
C LEU A 419 -11.92 -3.05 -23.39
N ASP A 420 -13.15 -3.48 -23.17
CA ASP A 420 -14.11 -2.91 -22.25
C ASP A 420 -13.74 -3.25 -20.79
N VAL A 421 -12.76 -2.58 -20.23
CA VAL A 421 -12.33 -2.71 -18.83
C VAL A 421 -12.51 -1.39 -18.11
N LEU A 422 -13.26 -1.39 -17.01
CA LEU A 422 -13.40 -0.22 -16.12
C LEU A 422 -12.40 -0.31 -14.96
N PHE A 423 -11.54 0.67 -14.85
CA PHE A 423 -10.64 0.86 -13.72
C PHE A 423 -11.29 1.80 -12.69
N ALA A 424 -11.75 1.25 -11.57
CA ALA A 424 -12.22 2.00 -10.41
C ALA A 424 -11.00 2.30 -9.52
N ILE A 425 -10.42 3.49 -9.71
CA ILE A 425 -9.14 3.88 -9.13
C ILE A 425 -9.39 4.62 -7.81
N ASP A 426 -9.23 3.90 -6.72
CA ASP A 426 -9.40 4.41 -5.36
C ASP A 426 -8.08 5.04 -4.83
N ARG A 427 -8.15 5.88 -3.80
CA ARG A 427 -7.00 6.58 -3.20
C ARG A 427 -6.22 7.43 -4.20
N ALA A 428 -6.91 8.08 -5.12
CA ALA A 428 -6.32 9.09 -5.98
C ALA A 428 -5.91 10.34 -5.19
N GLY A 429 -4.84 11.01 -5.60
CA GLY A 429 -4.31 12.19 -4.90
C GLY A 429 -3.55 11.85 -3.61
N LEU A 430 -3.58 12.77 -2.66
CA LEU A 430 -2.86 12.67 -1.38
C LEU A 430 -3.66 11.83 -0.37
N VAL A 431 -3.03 10.79 0.17
CA VAL A 431 -3.74 9.80 1.00
C VAL A 431 -3.52 9.96 2.51
N GLY A 432 -2.67 10.91 2.92
CA GLY A 432 -2.46 11.23 4.33
C GLY A 432 -1.26 10.50 4.95
N GLU A 433 -1.50 9.80 6.03
CA GLU A 433 -0.49 9.34 6.99
C GLU A 433 0.47 8.27 6.43
N ASP A 434 0.14 7.60 5.35
CA ASP A 434 1.00 6.60 4.69
C ASP A 434 2.03 7.25 3.73
N GLY A 435 1.86 8.54 3.43
CA GLY A 435 2.83 9.37 2.75
C GLY A 435 3.04 9.04 1.26
N PRO A 436 4.22 9.40 0.72
CA PRO A 436 4.46 9.40 -0.72
C PRO A 436 4.39 8.02 -1.38
N THR A 437 4.60 6.94 -0.62
CA THR A 437 4.52 5.57 -1.16
C THR A 437 3.10 5.13 -1.50
N HIS A 438 2.09 5.78 -0.90
CA HIS A 438 0.68 5.45 -1.09
C HIS A 438 -0.10 6.54 -1.81
N ALA A 439 0.51 7.69 -2.11
CA ALA A 439 -0.12 8.79 -2.83
C ALA A 439 -0.40 8.44 -4.29
N GLY A 440 -1.61 8.76 -4.76
CA GLY A 440 -2.06 8.61 -6.14
C GLY A 440 -1.80 9.88 -6.95
N SER A 441 -0.55 10.29 -7.04
CA SER A 441 -0.16 11.62 -7.55
C SER A 441 0.06 11.68 -9.07
N TYR A 442 0.01 10.55 -9.80
CA TYR A 442 0.49 10.48 -11.18
C TYR A 442 -0.49 9.89 -12.16
N ASP A 443 -1.64 9.38 -11.70
CA ASP A 443 -2.56 8.61 -12.53
C ASP A 443 -3.15 9.41 -13.70
N LEU A 444 -3.51 10.67 -13.53
CA LEU A 444 -3.97 11.50 -14.64
C LEU A 444 -2.87 11.68 -15.70
N SER A 445 -1.63 11.89 -15.28
CA SER A 445 -0.51 12.10 -16.19
C SER A 445 -0.24 10.88 -17.06
N TYR A 446 -0.20 9.67 -16.48
CA TYR A 446 0.12 8.47 -17.24
C TYR A 446 -1.09 7.84 -17.95
N LEU A 447 -2.34 8.11 -17.51
CA LEU A 447 -3.54 7.61 -18.19
C LEU A 447 -3.94 8.45 -19.41
N ARG A 448 -3.81 9.78 -19.32
CA ARG A 448 -4.28 10.65 -20.40
C ARG A 448 -3.51 10.52 -21.72
N CYS A 449 -2.27 10.05 -21.70
CA CYS A 449 -1.48 9.84 -22.91
C CYS A 449 -1.87 8.58 -23.69
N ILE A 450 -2.66 7.66 -23.10
CA ILE A 450 -3.02 6.39 -23.71
C ILE A 450 -4.17 6.58 -24.72
N PRO A 451 -4.02 6.17 -26.01
CA PRO A 451 -5.09 6.27 -27.00
C PRO A 451 -6.35 5.51 -26.57
N GLY A 452 -7.53 6.05 -26.89
CA GLY A 452 -8.83 5.39 -26.59
C GLY A 452 -9.26 5.39 -25.12
N MET A 453 -8.38 5.72 -24.19
CA MET A 453 -8.66 5.71 -22.76
C MET A 453 -9.64 6.83 -22.38
N LEU A 454 -10.76 6.48 -21.72
CA LEU A 454 -11.66 7.42 -21.07
C LEU A 454 -11.16 7.69 -19.66
N VAL A 455 -10.93 8.98 -19.28
CA VAL A 455 -10.41 9.35 -17.95
C VAL A 455 -11.31 10.36 -17.29
N MET A 456 -11.90 10.01 -16.14
CA MET A 456 -12.92 10.77 -15.43
C MET A 456 -12.52 11.08 -13.99
N THR A 457 -12.89 12.28 -13.52
CA THR A 457 -12.57 12.81 -12.19
C THR A 457 -13.82 13.35 -11.53
N PRO A 458 -14.52 12.56 -10.70
CA PRO A 458 -15.71 13.02 -10.01
C PRO A 458 -15.39 14.12 -8.99
N SER A 459 -16.23 15.13 -8.94
CA SER A 459 -16.16 16.23 -7.98
C SER A 459 -16.84 15.91 -6.64
N ASP A 460 -17.79 14.98 -6.64
CA ASP A 460 -18.55 14.57 -5.47
C ASP A 460 -19.05 13.12 -5.61
N GLU A 461 -19.81 12.66 -4.61
CA GLU A 461 -20.35 11.30 -4.51
C GLU A 461 -21.36 10.97 -5.63
N SER A 462 -22.18 11.93 -6.04
CA SER A 462 -23.16 11.75 -7.11
C SER A 462 -22.49 11.66 -8.48
N GLU A 463 -21.50 12.53 -8.74
CA GLU A 463 -20.69 12.48 -9.97
C GLU A 463 -19.91 11.17 -10.06
N LEU A 464 -19.38 10.64 -8.91
CA LEU A 464 -18.73 9.33 -8.90
C LEU A 464 -19.66 8.24 -9.41
N ARG A 465 -20.87 8.12 -8.88
CA ARG A 465 -21.82 7.08 -9.28
C ARG A 465 -22.16 7.15 -10.76
N ARG A 466 -22.39 8.35 -11.28
CA ARG A 466 -22.70 8.57 -12.71
C ARG A 466 -21.50 8.28 -13.61
N MET A 467 -20.29 8.65 -13.18
CA MET A 467 -19.05 8.36 -13.94
C MET A 467 -18.74 6.87 -13.98
N LEU A 468 -18.99 6.13 -12.90
CA LEU A 468 -18.88 4.67 -12.89
C LEU A 468 -19.84 4.03 -13.90
N SER A 469 -21.08 4.49 -13.96
CA SER A 469 -22.06 4.06 -14.97
C SER A 469 -21.59 4.43 -16.40
N THR A 470 -21.05 5.62 -16.58
CA THR A 470 -20.48 6.08 -17.86
C THR A 470 -19.35 5.17 -18.32
N GLY A 471 -18.41 4.87 -17.42
CA GLY A 471 -17.26 4.00 -17.71
C GLY A 471 -17.67 2.55 -18.01
N HIS A 472 -18.68 2.00 -17.32
CA HIS A 472 -19.21 0.66 -17.60
C HIS A 472 -19.91 0.56 -18.96
N LEU A 473 -20.59 1.63 -19.39
CA LEU A 473 -21.30 1.67 -20.66
C LEU A 473 -20.40 2.11 -21.83
N TYR A 474 -19.21 2.62 -21.56
CA TYR A 474 -18.25 3.00 -22.60
C TYR A 474 -17.71 1.77 -23.32
N ASN A 475 -17.51 1.88 -24.64
CA ASN A 475 -16.93 0.80 -25.46
C ASN A 475 -15.42 1.03 -25.57
N GLY A 476 -14.66 0.47 -24.65
CA GLY A 476 -13.22 0.60 -24.55
C GLY A 476 -12.75 0.82 -23.12
N PRO A 477 -11.45 1.05 -22.90
CA PRO A 477 -10.88 1.21 -21.56
C PRO A 477 -11.34 2.52 -20.90
N ALA A 478 -11.81 2.42 -19.66
CA ALA A 478 -12.28 3.57 -18.89
C ALA A 478 -11.67 3.60 -17.49
N ALA A 479 -11.37 4.80 -16.97
CA ALA A 479 -10.89 5.02 -15.62
C ALA A 479 -11.74 6.09 -14.92
N VAL A 480 -12.17 5.78 -13.70
CA VAL A 480 -12.77 6.73 -12.76
C VAL A 480 -11.86 6.78 -11.54
N ARG A 481 -11.25 7.94 -11.27
CA ARG A 481 -10.34 8.09 -10.13
C ARG A 481 -10.99 8.94 -9.03
N TYR A 482 -10.96 8.47 -7.79
CA TYR A 482 -11.59 9.12 -6.64
C TYR A 482 -10.73 9.03 -5.39
N PRO A 483 -10.83 10.01 -4.45
CA PRO A 483 -9.94 10.09 -3.30
C PRO A 483 -10.35 9.14 -2.18
N ARG A 484 -9.47 9.00 -1.20
CA ARG A 484 -9.75 8.38 0.09
C ARG A 484 -10.67 9.26 0.94
N GLY A 485 -11.66 8.68 1.59
CA GLY A 485 -12.50 9.37 2.58
C GLY A 485 -13.89 9.72 2.07
N THR A 486 -14.47 10.74 2.69
CA THR A 486 -15.83 11.24 2.38
C THR A 486 -15.75 12.48 1.51
N GLY A 487 -16.72 12.66 0.62
CA GLY A 487 -16.86 13.87 -0.16
C GLY A 487 -17.66 14.97 0.57
N PRO A 488 -18.12 15.97 -0.17
CA PRO A 488 -18.89 17.11 0.38
C PRO A 488 -20.28 16.73 0.92
N GLY A 489 -20.72 15.48 0.76
CA GLY A 489 -22.04 15.02 1.20
C GLY A 489 -23.14 15.27 0.18
N ALA A 490 -22.83 15.20 -1.11
CA ALA A 490 -23.82 15.30 -2.17
C ALA A 490 -24.84 14.15 -2.07
N ALA A 491 -26.11 14.46 -2.33
CA ALA A 491 -27.14 13.42 -2.39
C ALA A 491 -26.86 12.48 -3.57
N VAL A 492 -26.67 11.21 -3.28
CA VAL A 492 -26.41 10.17 -4.30
C VAL A 492 -27.74 9.64 -4.80
N ASP A 493 -27.99 9.80 -6.09
CA ASP A 493 -29.13 9.18 -6.76
C ASP A 493 -28.90 7.65 -6.86
N GLU A 494 -29.96 6.86 -6.72
CA GLU A 494 -29.90 5.40 -6.92
C GLU A 494 -29.84 5.00 -8.41
N GLY A 495 -30.05 5.94 -9.33
CA GLY A 495 -29.99 5.73 -10.77
C GLY A 495 -28.63 5.25 -11.30
N LEU A 496 -28.65 4.70 -12.50
CA LEU A 496 -27.46 4.21 -13.23
C LEU A 496 -27.23 4.99 -14.53
N GLU A 497 -27.81 6.21 -14.63
CA GLU A 497 -27.73 7.03 -15.84
C GLU A 497 -26.29 7.54 -16.06
N PRO A 498 -25.74 7.36 -17.27
CA PRO A 498 -24.41 7.86 -17.59
C PRO A 498 -24.40 9.37 -17.80
N LEU A 499 -23.20 9.95 -17.75
CA LEU A 499 -22.93 11.29 -18.23
C LEU A 499 -22.70 11.31 -19.74
N GLU A 500 -22.94 12.45 -20.38
CA GLU A 500 -22.47 12.69 -21.75
C GLU A 500 -20.94 12.77 -21.74
N VAL A 501 -20.30 11.87 -22.51
CA VAL A 501 -18.82 11.77 -22.53
C VAL A 501 -18.19 13.04 -23.07
N GLY A 502 -17.16 13.53 -22.37
CA GLY A 502 -16.39 14.71 -22.77
C GLY A 502 -17.14 16.03 -22.55
N LYS A 503 -18.13 16.08 -21.65
CA LYS A 503 -18.87 17.31 -21.34
C LYS A 503 -18.64 17.78 -19.90
N GLY A 504 -18.05 18.97 -19.79
CA GLY A 504 -17.97 19.73 -18.54
C GLY A 504 -19.27 20.48 -18.21
N VAL A 505 -19.33 21.03 -17.00
CA VAL A 505 -20.48 21.81 -16.53
C VAL A 505 -20.02 23.08 -15.83
N VAL A 506 -20.58 24.24 -16.26
CA VAL A 506 -20.39 25.48 -15.53
C VAL A 506 -21.21 25.47 -14.25
N ARG A 507 -20.54 25.48 -13.11
CA ARG A 507 -21.15 25.43 -11.78
C ARG A 507 -21.44 26.84 -11.22
N ARG A 508 -20.67 27.83 -11.63
CA ARG A 508 -20.82 29.22 -11.26
C ARG A 508 -20.39 30.13 -12.40
N GLN A 509 -21.13 31.17 -12.67
CA GLN A 509 -20.72 32.24 -13.60
C GLN A 509 -20.02 33.36 -12.81
N GLY A 510 -18.98 33.92 -13.38
CA GLY A 510 -18.19 35.04 -12.86
C GLY A 510 -17.62 35.86 -13.99
N GLU A 511 -16.56 36.62 -13.67
CA GLU A 511 -15.89 37.51 -14.62
C GLU A 511 -14.40 37.21 -14.65
N LYS A 512 -13.63 37.81 -15.54
CA LYS A 512 -12.16 37.81 -15.64
C LYS A 512 -11.42 36.47 -15.50
N VAL A 513 -11.78 35.63 -14.53
CA VAL A 513 -11.07 34.37 -14.19
C VAL A 513 -12.00 33.18 -14.34
N ALA A 514 -11.57 32.14 -15.04
CA ALA A 514 -12.25 30.84 -15.06
C ALA A 514 -11.39 29.78 -14.37
N LEU A 515 -11.96 29.12 -13.35
CA LEU A 515 -11.40 27.98 -12.63
C LEU A 515 -11.89 26.69 -13.29
N LEU A 516 -11.01 25.96 -13.97
CA LEU A 516 -11.28 24.69 -14.65
C LEU A 516 -10.86 23.56 -13.71
N VAL A 517 -11.82 22.91 -13.08
CA VAL A 517 -11.59 21.97 -11.96
C VAL A 517 -11.72 20.52 -12.42
N PHE A 518 -10.72 19.71 -12.09
CA PHE A 518 -10.69 18.28 -12.39
C PHE A 518 -10.75 17.48 -11.07
N GLY A 519 -11.96 17.22 -10.59
CA GLY A 519 -12.21 16.40 -9.41
C GLY A 519 -12.58 17.20 -8.15
N VAL A 520 -12.15 16.69 -7.00
CA VAL A 520 -12.68 17.04 -5.68
C VAL A 520 -12.39 18.45 -5.19
N GLN A 521 -11.47 19.19 -5.79
CA GLN A 521 -11.19 20.59 -5.47
C GLN A 521 -12.33 21.56 -5.90
N LEU A 522 -13.45 21.03 -6.40
CA LEU A 522 -14.60 21.84 -6.81
C LEU A 522 -15.19 22.67 -5.66
N ALA A 523 -15.23 22.10 -4.46
CA ALA A 523 -15.77 22.79 -3.29
C ALA A 523 -14.90 23.99 -2.90
N GLU A 524 -13.58 23.83 -2.85
CA GLU A 524 -12.61 24.88 -2.59
C GLU A 524 -12.65 25.95 -3.70
N ALA A 525 -12.74 25.53 -4.96
CA ALA A 525 -12.85 26.44 -6.09
C ALA A 525 -14.11 27.31 -6.04
N LEU A 526 -15.26 26.74 -5.66
CA LEU A 526 -16.50 27.49 -5.47
C LEU A 526 -16.39 28.51 -4.32
N GLN A 527 -15.78 28.12 -3.21
CA GLN A 527 -15.51 29.03 -2.09
C GLN A 527 -14.61 30.21 -2.51
N VAL A 528 -13.53 29.95 -3.25
CA VAL A 528 -12.62 30.98 -3.76
C VAL A 528 -13.33 31.88 -4.78
N ALA A 529 -14.15 31.30 -5.65
CA ALA A 529 -14.87 32.04 -6.68
C ALA A 529 -15.82 33.08 -6.12
N GLU A 530 -16.41 32.86 -4.93
CA GLU A 530 -17.23 33.88 -4.23
C GLU A 530 -16.38 35.11 -3.87
N GLN A 531 -15.11 34.94 -3.54
CA GLN A 531 -14.24 36.05 -3.10
C GLN A 531 -13.66 36.87 -4.27
N ILE A 532 -13.45 36.21 -5.43
CA ILE A 532 -12.81 36.85 -6.59
C ILE A 532 -13.74 37.01 -7.80
N ASN A 533 -15.01 36.71 -7.66
CA ASN A 533 -16.01 36.68 -8.72
C ASN A 533 -15.58 35.88 -9.95
N ALA A 534 -15.06 34.67 -9.75
CA ALA A 534 -14.60 33.79 -10.84
C ALA A 534 -15.74 32.88 -11.36
N THR A 535 -15.64 32.49 -12.61
CA THR A 535 -16.37 31.35 -13.19
C THR A 535 -15.76 30.05 -12.67
N VAL A 536 -16.59 29.06 -12.35
CA VAL A 536 -16.13 27.71 -11.95
C VAL A 536 -16.73 26.69 -12.90
N VAL A 537 -15.87 25.88 -13.49
CA VAL A 537 -16.23 24.79 -14.39
C VAL A 537 -15.79 23.46 -13.79
N ASP A 538 -16.72 22.55 -13.60
CA ASP A 538 -16.45 21.14 -13.32
C ASP A 538 -16.16 20.46 -14.66
N MET A 539 -14.89 20.16 -14.91
CA MET A 539 -14.45 19.62 -16.20
C MET A 539 -14.84 18.15 -16.39
N ARG A 540 -15.06 17.40 -15.26
CA ARG A 540 -15.48 16.00 -15.27
C ARG A 540 -14.54 15.03 -15.97
N PHE A 541 -14.14 15.35 -17.20
CA PHE A 541 -13.35 14.50 -18.10
C PHE A 541 -11.96 15.12 -18.36
N VAL A 542 -10.94 14.36 -18.06
CA VAL A 542 -9.56 14.69 -18.45
C VAL A 542 -9.34 14.27 -19.91
N LYS A 543 -9.99 13.15 -20.30
CA LYS A 543 -9.96 12.62 -21.66
C LYS A 543 -11.28 11.88 -21.97
N PRO A 544 -12.00 12.23 -23.07
CA PRO A 544 -11.72 13.40 -23.90
C PRO A 544 -11.98 14.71 -23.13
N LEU A 545 -11.16 15.72 -23.38
CA LEU A 545 -11.35 17.07 -22.84
C LEU A 545 -12.54 17.74 -23.56
N ASP A 546 -13.35 18.53 -22.85
CA ASP A 546 -14.33 19.42 -23.46
C ASP A 546 -13.62 20.64 -24.07
N GLU A 547 -13.02 20.44 -25.24
CA GLU A 547 -12.26 21.48 -25.95
C GLU A 547 -13.14 22.70 -26.26
N ALA A 548 -14.42 22.49 -26.60
CA ALA A 548 -15.34 23.59 -26.89
C ALA A 548 -15.56 24.48 -25.66
N LEU A 549 -15.78 23.89 -24.48
CA LEU A 549 -15.94 24.63 -23.24
C LEU A 549 -14.64 25.33 -22.82
N VAL A 550 -13.48 24.71 -23.00
CA VAL A 550 -12.18 25.36 -22.76
C VAL A 550 -12.01 26.61 -23.63
N LEU A 551 -12.35 26.52 -24.92
CA LEU A 551 -12.23 27.65 -25.85
C LEU A 551 -13.27 28.75 -25.55
N GLU A 552 -14.48 28.40 -25.14
CA GLU A 552 -15.49 29.36 -24.67
C GLU A 552 -14.97 30.14 -23.45
N MET A 553 -14.41 29.44 -22.46
CA MET A 553 -13.81 30.08 -21.28
C MET A 553 -12.60 30.94 -21.65
N ALA A 554 -11.79 30.50 -22.60
CA ALA A 554 -10.66 31.29 -23.08
C ALA A 554 -11.10 32.54 -23.83
N GLY A 555 -12.23 32.52 -24.54
CA GLY A 555 -12.78 33.68 -25.26
C GLY A 555 -13.42 34.72 -24.32
N SER A 556 -13.98 34.29 -23.21
CA SER A 556 -14.77 35.14 -22.30
C SER A 556 -14.03 35.61 -21.06
N HIS A 557 -12.89 35.01 -20.69
CA HIS A 557 -12.13 35.35 -19.49
C HIS A 557 -10.70 35.78 -19.82
N GLU A 558 -10.07 36.50 -18.90
CA GLU A 558 -8.71 37.04 -19.06
C GLU A 558 -7.63 36.09 -18.54
N LEU A 559 -7.99 35.22 -17.58
CA LEU A 559 -7.13 34.21 -16.97
C LEU A 559 -7.86 32.88 -16.86
N LEU A 560 -7.23 31.80 -17.32
CA LEU A 560 -7.65 30.42 -17.01
C LEU A 560 -6.79 29.85 -15.89
N VAL A 561 -7.42 29.14 -14.97
CA VAL A 561 -6.75 28.44 -13.89
C VAL A 561 -7.21 26.98 -13.87
N THR A 562 -6.29 26.03 -13.96
CA THR A 562 -6.62 24.61 -13.83
C THR A 562 -6.35 24.12 -12.42
N LEU A 563 -7.22 23.28 -11.88
CA LEU A 563 -7.14 22.70 -10.54
C LEU A 563 -7.22 21.17 -10.64
N GLU A 564 -6.20 20.49 -10.12
CA GLU A 564 -6.12 19.03 -10.10
C GLU A 564 -5.33 18.51 -8.88
N GLU A 565 -5.74 17.42 -8.29
CA GLU A 565 -4.95 16.73 -7.25
C GLU A 565 -4.09 15.63 -7.89
N ASN A 566 -3.21 16.07 -8.77
CA ASN A 566 -2.25 15.26 -9.53
C ASN A 566 -0.99 16.09 -9.78
N ALA A 567 0.11 15.47 -10.13
CA ALA A 567 1.31 16.20 -10.57
C ALA A 567 0.95 17.15 -11.72
N ILE A 568 1.39 18.41 -11.62
CA ILE A 568 1.15 19.42 -12.67
C ILE A 568 1.73 18.95 -14.01
N MET A 569 2.90 18.28 -13.97
CA MET A 569 3.60 17.81 -15.16
C MET A 569 2.81 16.70 -15.88
N GLY A 570 2.32 17.03 -17.06
CA GLY A 570 1.56 16.11 -17.91
C GLY A 570 0.14 15.79 -17.40
N GLY A 571 -0.33 16.48 -16.37
CA GLY A 571 -1.67 16.29 -15.80
C GLY A 571 -2.81 16.89 -16.64
N ALA A 572 -3.97 17.05 -16.01
CA ALA A 572 -5.18 17.60 -16.65
C ALA A 572 -5.00 19.04 -17.13
N GLY A 573 -4.29 19.86 -16.34
CA GLY A 573 -3.95 21.22 -16.74
C GLY A 573 -3.11 21.30 -18.00
N ALA A 574 -2.20 20.33 -18.21
CA ALA A 574 -1.43 20.25 -19.45
C ALA A 574 -2.32 20.00 -20.67
N ALA A 575 -3.40 19.21 -20.54
CA ALA A 575 -4.37 19.00 -21.63
C ALA A 575 -5.06 20.30 -22.05
N VAL A 576 -5.38 21.18 -21.09
CA VAL A 576 -5.93 22.52 -21.39
C VAL A 576 -4.91 23.36 -22.16
N GLY A 577 -3.64 23.37 -21.75
CA GLY A 577 -2.58 24.07 -22.47
C GLY A 577 -2.37 23.53 -23.89
N GLU A 578 -2.40 22.21 -24.08
CA GLU A 578 -2.31 21.54 -25.39
C GLU A 578 -3.49 21.89 -26.29
N CYS A 579 -4.71 21.97 -25.75
CA CYS A 579 -5.92 22.41 -26.47
C CYS A 579 -5.76 23.85 -26.97
N LEU A 580 -5.36 24.78 -26.10
CA LEU A 580 -5.12 26.17 -26.49
C LEU A 580 -4.03 26.32 -27.56
N ALA A 581 -2.94 25.56 -27.42
CA ALA A 581 -1.85 25.56 -28.39
C ALA A 581 -2.28 25.02 -29.77
N LYS A 582 -3.06 23.93 -29.79
CA LYS A 582 -3.64 23.32 -30.98
C LYS A 582 -4.50 24.33 -31.77
N GLU A 583 -5.32 25.10 -31.06
CA GLU A 583 -6.21 26.10 -31.65
C GLU A 583 -5.58 27.48 -31.82
N ALA A 584 -4.26 27.61 -31.60
CA ALA A 584 -3.49 28.85 -31.67
C ALA A 584 -4.04 29.98 -30.77
N VAL A 585 -4.67 29.65 -29.65
CA VAL A 585 -5.20 30.61 -28.69
C VAL A 585 -4.13 30.96 -27.66
N VAL A 586 -3.75 32.24 -27.60
CA VAL A 586 -2.81 32.76 -26.59
C VAL A 586 -3.61 33.29 -25.40
N LYS A 587 -3.57 32.58 -24.26
CA LYS A 587 -4.29 32.94 -23.05
C LYS A 587 -3.40 32.75 -21.82
N PRO A 588 -3.37 33.68 -20.84
CA PRO A 588 -2.77 33.44 -19.56
C PRO A 588 -3.36 32.20 -18.90
N LEU A 589 -2.49 31.28 -18.50
CA LEU A 589 -2.87 30.02 -17.89
C LEU A 589 -2.05 29.80 -16.60
N LEU A 590 -2.73 29.40 -15.54
CA LEU A 590 -2.15 29.03 -14.24
C LEU A 590 -2.55 27.58 -13.92
N HIS A 591 -1.55 26.72 -13.74
CA HIS A 591 -1.78 25.36 -13.27
C HIS A 591 -1.62 25.30 -11.75
N LEU A 592 -2.62 24.78 -11.05
CA LEU A 592 -2.58 24.45 -9.63
C LEU A 592 -2.77 22.94 -9.48
N GLY A 593 -1.78 22.29 -8.90
CA GLY A 593 -1.71 20.84 -8.72
C GLY A 593 -0.55 20.48 -7.80
N LEU A 594 -0.23 19.19 -7.72
CA LEU A 594 0.87 18.72 -6.89
C LEU A 594 2.22 19.18 -7.49
N PRO A 595 3.10 19.76 -6.65
CA PRO A 595 4.41 20.23 -7.08
C PRO A 595 5.36 19.08 -7.45
N ASP A 596 6.50 19.41 -8.10
CA ASP A 596 7.54 18.44 -8.48
C ASP A 596 8.38 18.02 -7.26
N LEU A 597 7.72 17.40 -6.29
CA LEU A 597 8.32 16.82 -5.10
C LEU A 597 7.43 15.70 -4.52
N TYR A 598 8.02 14.80 -3.74
CA TYR A 598 7.26 13.83 -2.97
C TYR A 598 6.70 14.49 -1.71
N VAL A 599 5.37 14.62 -1.65
CA VAL A 599 4.68 15.24 -0.50
C VAL A 599 4.76 14.31 0.72
N GLU A 600 5.28 14.83 1.82
CA GLU A 600 5.49 14.07 3.04
C GLU A 600 4.17 13.70 3.72
N HIS A 601 4.21 12.66 4.57
CA HIS A 601 3.06 12.19 5.31
C HIS A 601 2.56 13.24 6.33
N ALA A 602 1.26 13.48 6.30
CA ALA A 602 0.55 14.33 7.25
C ALA A 602 -0.95 14.01 7.18
N LYS A 603 -1.79 14.79 7.83
CA LYS A 603 -3.24 14.74 7.56
C LYS A 603 -3.52 15.28 6.15
N PRO A 604 -4.47 14.70 5.37
CA PRO A 604 -4.75 15.14 4.01
C PRO A 604 -4.94 16.67 3.86
N ALA A 605 -5.70 17.29 4.75
CA ALA A 605 -5.91 18.74 4.72
C ALA A 605 -4.62 19.57 4.91
N GLN A 606 -3.66 19.07 5.73
CA GLN A 606 -2.36 19.73 5.88
C GLN A 606 -1.51 19.58 4.62
N MET A 607 -1.53 18.40 4.00
CA MET A 607 -0.81 18.13 2.75
C MET A 607 -1.33 19.01 1.60
N LEU A 608 -2.66 19.13 1.48
CA LEU A 608 -3.28 20.02 0.48
C LEU A 608 -2.90 21.48 0.70
N ALA A 609 -2.94 21.96 1.95
CA ALA A 609 -2.53 23.32 2.30
C ALA A 609 -1.06 23.59 1.96
N GLU A 610 -0.16 22.64 2.22
CA GLU A 610 1.26 22.74 1.84
C GLU A 610 1.48 22.80 0.32
N CYS A 611 0.62 22.14 -0.45
CA CYS A 611 0.63 22.20 -1.91
C CYS A 611 -0.10 23.46 -2.46
N GLY A 612 -0.72 24.28 -1.59
CA GLY A 612 -1.52 25.43 -2.01
C GLY A 612 -2.82 25.04 -2.71
N LEU A 613 -3.36 23.86 -2.39
CA LEU A 613 -4.60 23.31 -2.97
C LEU A 613 -5.80 23.37 -2.02
N ASP A 614 -5.65 23.98 -0.84
CA ASP A 614 -6.77 24.42 -0.02
C ASP A 614 -7.32 25.78 -0.53
N ALA A 615 -8.49 26.19 -0.07
CA ALA A 615 -9.12 27.42 -0.53
C ALA A 615 -8.21 28.66 -0.38
N ALA A 616 -7.48 28.78 0.74
CA ALA A 616 -6.58 29.91 0.98
C ALA A 616 -5.38 29.92 0.00
N GLY A 617 -4.78 28.78 -0.26
CA GLY A 617 -3.66 28.63 -1.19
C GLY A 617 -4.06 28.89 -2.65
N ILE A 618 -5.24 28.39 -3.05
CA ILE A 618 -5.82 28.64 -4.38
C ILE A 618 -6.07 30.14 -4.55
N GLU A 619 -6.76 30.77 -3.58
CA GLU A 619 -7.06 32.20 -3.61
C GLU A 619 -5.78 33.05 -3.72
N ALA A 620 -4.79 32.76 -2.88
CA ALA A 620 -3.51 33.49 -2.88
C ALA A 620 -2.77 33.36 -4.24
N SER A 621 -2.74 32.17 -4.81
CA SER A 621 -2.09 31.87 -6.10
C SER A 621 -2.78 32.60 -7.26
N VAL A 622 -4.12 32.58 -7.29
CA VAL A 622 -4.91 33.25 -8.32
C VAL A 622 -4.74 34.76 -8.22
N LYS A 623 -4.90 35.36 -7.02
CA LYS A 623 -4.70 36.80 -6.79
C LYS A 623 -3.29 37.26 -7.18
N ALA A 624 -2.26 36.48 -6.82
CA ALA A 624 -0.89 36.80 -7.22
C ALA A 624 -0.71 36.77 -8.74
N ARG A 625 -1.38 35.87 -9.46
CA ARG A 625 -1.36 35.84 -10.92
C ARG A 625 -2.13 37.01 -11.51
N MET A 626 -3.31 37.35 -10.98
CA MET A 626 -4.10 38.52 -11.41
C MET A 626 -3.27 39.81 -11.30
N VAL A 627 -2.62 40.05 -10.16
CA VAL A 627 -1.73 41.22 -9.98
C VAL A 627 -0.63 41.29 -11.07
N LYS A 628 0.01 40.15 -11.38
CA LYS A 628 1.02 40.09 -12.44
C LYS A 628 0.47 40.41 -13.84
N LEU A 629 -0.82 40.21 -14.05
CA LEU A 629 -1.52 40.46 -15.32
C LEU A 629 -2.18 41.85 -15.36
N GLY A 630 -2.21 42.58 -14.25
CA GLY A 630 -2.90 43.85 -14.09
C GLY A 630 -4.43 43.74 -14.07
N LEU A 631 -4.98 42.63 -13.58
CA LEU A 631 -6.40 42.30 -13.53
C LEU A 631 -7.08 42.78 -12.24
#